data_ab1f78be919feb2c7c5df34d04318870
#
_entry.id   ab1f78be919feb2c7c5df34d04318870
#
_cell.length_a   1.000
_cell.length_b   1.000
_cell.length_c   1.000
_cell.angle_alpha   90.00
_cell.angle_beta   90.00
_cell.angle_gamma   90.00
#
_symmetry.space_group_name_H-M   'P 1'
#
loop_
_entity.id
_entity.type
_entity.pdbx_description
1 polymer ?
#
loop_
_entity_poly.entity_id
_entity_poly.type
_entity_poly.pdbx_seq_one_letter_code
_entity_poly.pdbx_strand_id
1 'polypeptide(L)'
;MFPLFLINGISLVISTILFRFNTVQKRVTEKNLSYCGFDSNKFLKPSLNKTSESMMYYPYVWGNPKNYLKLVENYNSNQEIFLSSESKLIFTLHAGCVDVMLNLLSDEIKELDIVYTPAKNNELDKTIIKSRTYFEASMIPANEKGMIQLYKNFLNKKNLAMASDLVPHNFNGKYSKFFGKNCFSIDLLEKLSKKGTHNIYFVYFSKGLQRKYKLNVINIGKQLTTDAMNQYFEQAINESPDLYGWEYKKFRKLDRDKRNIY
;
A
#
# COMPACT_ATOMS: atom_id res chain seq x y z
N MET A 1 10.52 23.89 2.75
CA MET A 1 9.95 22.57 3.13
C MET A 1 9.43 22.67 4.55
N PHE A 2 8.18 22.25 4.82
CA PHE A 2 7.62 22.37 6.17
C PHE A 2 8.32 21.40 7.15
N PRO A 3 8.65 21.85 8.36
CA PRO A 3 9.14 20.95 9.41
C PRO A 3 8.11 19.86 9.74
N LEU A 4 8.59 18.67 10.11
CA LEU A 4 7.73 17.51 10.38
C LEU A 4 6.71 17.76 11.50
N PHE A 5 7.09 18.55 12.52
CA PHE A 5 6.16 18.89 13.61
C PHE A 5 4.95 19.71 13.14
N LEU A 6 5.13 20.61 12.15
CA LEU A 6 4.02 21.37 11.55
C LEU A 6 3.10 20.45 10.73
N ILE A 7 3.68 19.52 9.97
CA ILE A 7 2.93 18.50 9.23
C ILE A 7 2.06 17.68 10.19
N ASN A 8 2.64 17.23 11.31
CA ASN A 8 1.92 16.47 12.33
C ASN A 8 0.83 17.32 13.02
N GLY A 9 1.08 18.59 13.24
CA GLY A 9 0.08 19.54 13.79
C GLY A 9 -1.10 19.74 12.84
N ILE A 10 -0.83 19.97 11.56
CA ILE A 10 -1.86 20.12 10.52
C ILE A 10 -2.68 18.83 10.37
N SER A 11 -2.04 17.66 10.36
CA SER A 11 -2.74 16.39 10.26
C SER A 11 -3.70 16.14 11.43
N LEU A 12 -3.32 16.57 12.64
CA LEU A 12 -4.19 16.49 13.82
C LEU A 12 -5.43 17.40 13.70
N VAL A 13 -5.27 18.60 13.17
CA VAL A 13 -6.40 19.50 12.89
C VAL A 13 -7.32 18.88 11.85
N ILE A 14 -6.77 18.41 10.72
CA ILE A 14 -7.57 17.74 9.67
C ILE A 14 -8.32 16.54 10.24
N SER A 15 -7.66 15.67 10.99
CA SER A 15 -8.31 14.49 11.58
C SER A 15 -9.42 14.84 12.55
N THR A 16 -9.25 15.92 13.31
CA THR A 16 -10.28 16.43 14.22
C THR A 16 -11.51 16.90 13.45
N ILE A 17 -11.32 17.62 12.34
CA ILE A 17 -12.39 18.03 11.43
C ILE A 17 -13.09 16.80 10.84
N LEU A 18 -12.34 15.84 10.30
CA LEU A 18 -12.90 14.60 9.73
C LEU A 18 -13.72 13.81 10.77
N PHE A 19 -13.26 13.78 12.01
CA PHE A 19 -13.95 13.09 13.09
C PHE A 19 -15.21 13.83 13.54
N ARG A 20 -15.14 15.17 13.64
CA ARG A 20 -16.27 16.00 14.13
C ARG A 20 -17.41 16.06 13.13
N PHE A 21 -17.10 16.12 11.84
CA PHE A 21 -18.10 16.24 10.79
C PHE A 21 -18.42 14.87 10.17
N ASN A 22 -19.65 14.73 9.62
CA ASN A 22 -20.08 13.51 8.94
C ASN A 22 -19.53 13.42 7.51
N THR A 23 -18.20 13.31 7.38
CA THR A 23 -17.53 13.23 6.09
C THR A 23 -17.68 11.85 5.44
N VAL A 24 -17.44 11.78 4.12
CA VAL A 24 -17.41 10.50 3.40
C VAL A 24 -16.33 9.59 3.96
N GLN A 25 -15.13 10.14 4.23
CA GLN A 25 -13.99 9.41 4.80
C GLN A 25 -14.39 8.77 6.14
N LYS A 26 -14.98 9.53 7.05
CA LYS A 26 -15.46 9.01 8.35
C LYS A 26 -16.43 7.85 8.17
N ARG A 27 -17.49 8.05 7.37
CA ARG A 27 -18.53 7.02 7.16
C ARG A 27 -17.95 5.73 6.55
N VAL A 28 -17.06 5.86 5.57
CA VAL A 28 -16.43 4.69 4.93
C VAL A 28 -15.49 3.98 5.90
N THR A 29 -14.66 4.72 6.65
CA THR A 29 -13.77 4.17 7.69
C THR A 29 -14.57 3.40 8.73
N GLU A 30 -15.63 3.99 9.28
CA GLU A 30 -16.48 3.38 10.30
C GLU A 30 -17.15 2.08 9.80
N LYS A 31 -17.71 2.13 8.58
CA LYS A 31 -18.32 0.94 7.96
C LYS A 31 -17.31 -0.19 7.73
N ASN A 32 -16.13 0.13 7.21
CA ASN A 32 -15.09 -0.87 6.98
C ASN A 32 -14.59 -1.50 8.29
N LEU A 33 -14.30 -0.68 9.31
CA LEU A 33 -13.89 -1.17 10.63
C LEU A 33 -14.93 -2.14 11.20
N SER A 34 -16.20 -1.70 11.29
CA SER A 34 -17.30 -2.52 11.82
C SER A 34 -17.51 -3.79 10.97
N TYR A 35 -17.46 -3.70 9.66
CA TYR A 35 -17.67 -4.84 8.76
C TYR A 35 -16.56 -5.90 8.87
N CYS A 36 -15.32 -5.46 9.16
CA CYS A 36 -14.18 -6.32 9.41
C CYS A 36 -14.06 -6.79 10.88
N GLY A 37 -15.00 -6.43 11.75
CA GLY A 37 -15.03 -6.88 13.15
C GLY A 37 -14.18 -6.06 14.12
N PHE A 38 -13.69 -4.89 13.71
CA PHE A 38 -12.98 -3.97 14.61
C PHE A 38 -13.97 -3.08 15.37
N ASP A 39 -13.65 -2.79 16.64
CA ASP A 39 -14.38 -1.81 17.44
C ASP A 39 -14.17 -0.40 16.86
N SER A 40 -15.20 0.11 16.19
CA SER A 40 -15.17 1.45 15.59
C SER A 40 -15.01 2.56 16.63
N ASN A 41 -15.52 2.40 17.87
CA ASN A 41 -15.31 3.40 18.91
C ASN A 41 -13.85 3.53 19.29
N LYS A 42 -13.11 2.44 19.28
CA LYS A 42 -11.68 2.38 19.59
C LYS A 42 -10.82 2.87 18.43
N PHE A 43 -11.13 2.47 17.19
CA PHE A 43 -10.22 2.63 16.05
C PHE A 43 -10.58 3.77 15.10
N LEU A 44 -11.82 4.29 15.08
CA LEU A 44 -12.24 5.32 14.11
C LEU A 44 -11.36 6.59 14.18
N LYS A 45 -11.24 7.19 15.36
CA LYS A 45 -10.45 8.43 15.53
C LYS A 45 -8.95 8.20 15.25
N PRO A 46 -8.29 7.15 15.77
CA PRO A 46 -6.92 6.82 15.40
C PRO A 46 -6.73 6.60 13.91
N SER A 47 -7.62 5.88 13.22
CA SER A 47 -7.54 5.65 11.77
C SER A 47 -7.63 6.96 10.99
N LEU A 48 -8.59 7.84 11.30
CA LEU A 48 -8.70 9.15 10.64
C LEU A 48 -7.45 10.01 10.88
N ASN A 49 -6.82 9.90 12.06
CA ASN A 49 -5.55 10.59 12.33
C ASN A 49 -4.44 10.05 11.44
N LYS A 50 -4.30 8.72 11.32
CA LYS A 50 -3.28 8.10 10.48
C LYS A 50 -3.51 8.33 8.98
N THR A 51 -4.76 8.32 8.52
CA THR A 51 -5.12 8.75 7.16
C THR A 51 -4.65 10.20 6.91
N SER A 52 -4.93 11.12 7.84
CA SER A 52 -4.52 12.53 7.70
C SER A 52 -3.01 12.70 7.72
N GLU A 53 -2.29 11.97 8.59
CA GLU A 53 -0.83 11.94 8.60
C GLU A 53 -0.27 11.46 7.25
N SER A 54 -0.77 10.34 6.74
CA SER A 54 -0.34 9.78 5.45
C SER A 54 -0.58 10.75 4.30
N MET A 55 -1.74 11.41 4.27
CA MET A 55 -2.06 12.43 3.26
C MET A 55 -1.06 13.60 3.29
N MET A 56 -0.59 14.02 4.47
CA MET A 56 0.40 15.09 4.61
C MET A 56 1.84 14.61 4.33
N TYR A 57 2.12 13.32 4.48
CA TYR A 57 3.43 12.77 4.17
C TYR A 57 3.66 12.62 2.66
N TYR A 58 2.63 12.46 1.83
CA TYR A 58 2.80 12.42 0.37
C TYR A 58 3.53 13.66 -0.16
N PRO A 59 3.03 14.90 0.00
CA PRO A 59 3.76 16.08 -0.50
C PRO A 59 5.12 16.28 0.19
N TYR A 60 5.29 15.78 1.42
CA TYR A 60 6.55 15.85 2.13
C TYR A 60 7.65 14.99 1.49
N VAL A 61 7.31 13.78 1.06
CA VAL A 61 8.26 12.90 0.36
C VAL A 61 8.35 13.21 -1.14
N TRP A 62 7.29 13.73 -1.77
CA TRP A 62 7.37 14.18 -3.17
C TRP A 62 8.28 15.39 -3.34
N GLY A 63 8.33 16.30 -2.36
CA GLY A 63 9.22 17.44 -2.36
C GLY A 63 10.70 17.08 -2.15
N ASN A 64 10.96 16.01 -1.39
CA ASN A 64 12.29 15.40 -1.23
C ASN A 64 12.14 13.92 -0.86
N PRO A 65 12.36 12.99 -1.80
CA PRO A 65 12.22 11.56 -1.55
C PRO A 65 13.05 11.02 -0.38
N LYS A 66 14.25 11.55 -0.11
CA LYS A 66 15.07 11.17 1.04
C LYS A 66 14.42 11.43 2.41
N ASN A 67 13.32 12.18 2.44
CA ASN A 67 12.59 12.38 3.70
C ASN A 67 11.95 11.12 4.25
N TYR A 68 11.85 10.04 3.48
CA TYR A 68 11.41 8.74 3.99
C TYR A 68 12.26 8.30 5.20
N LEU A 69 13.58 8.59 5.21
CA LEU A 69 14.50 8.28 6.32
C LEU A 69 14.08 8.88 7.66
N LYS A 70 13.35 10.01 7.64
CA LYS A 70 12.84 10.66 8.86
C LYS A 70 11.57 10.01 9.38
N LEU A 71 10.87 9.28 8.51
CA LEU A 71 9.55 8.68 8.78
C LEU A 71 9.64 7.18 9.08
N VAL A 72 10.77 6.55 8.80
CA VAL A 72 11.01 5.11 9.07
C VAL A 72 11.99 4.97 10.22
N GLU A 73 11.80 3.97 11.07
CA GLU A 73 12.79 3.56 12.06
C GLU A 73 14.04 3.00 11.40
N ASN A 74 15.13 2.92 12.16
CA ASN A 74 16.30 2.18 11.71
C ASN A 74 15.89 0.72 11.46
N TYR A 75 16.13 0.24 10.26
CA TYR A 75 15.87 -1.14 9.85
C TYR A 75 17.17 -1.85 9.50
N ASN A 76 17.13 -3.17 9.55
CA ASN A 76 18.27 -3.97 9.18
C ASN A 76 18.37 -4.07 7.64
N SER A 77 19.32 -3.36 7.04
CA SER A 77 19.61 -3.45 5.60
C SER A 77 20.26 -4.78 5.18
N ASN A 78 20.68 -5.61 6.14
CA ASN A 78 21.20 -6.96 5.87
C ASN A 78 20.10 -8.03 5.74
N GLN A 79 18.84 -7.64 5.58
CA GLN A 79 17.76 -8.59 5.28
C GLN A 79 17.94 -9.18 3.88
N GLU A 80 17.55 -10.46 3.72
CA GLU A 80 17.66 -11.20 2.45
C GLU A 80 17.05 -10.44 1.27
N ILE A 81 15.93 -9.77 1.46
CA ILE A 81 15.26 -8.99 0.41
C ILE A 81 16.20 -7.93 -0.22
N PHE A 82 17.12 -7.35 0.55
CA PHE A 82 18.02 -6.30 0.07
C PHE A 82 19.33 -6.87 -0.48
N LEU A 83 19.80 -7.99 0.08
CA LEU A 83 21.10 -8.57 -0.27
C LEU A 83 21.04 -9.60 -1.41
N SER A 84 19.91 -10.30 -1.55
CA SER A 84 19.78 -11.33 -2.57
C SER A 84 19.84 -10.77 -3.99
N SER A 85 20.58 -11.42 -4.88
CA SER A 85 20.59 -11.16 -6.32
C SER A 85 19.41 -11.78 -7.06
N GLU A 86 18.62 -12.63 -6.39
CA GLU A 86 17.45 -13.25 -7.01
C GLU A 86 16.33 -12.22 -7.30
N SER A 87 15.61 -12.46 -8.38
CA SER A 87 14.48 -11.60 -8.76
C SER A 87 13.35 -11.64 -7.75
N LYS A 88 12.79 -10.49 -7.48
CA LYS A 88 11.80 -10.27 -6.41
C LYS A 88 10.45 -9.85 -6.97
N LEU A 89 9.40 -10.42 -6.42
CA LEU A 89 8.02 -9.96 -6.60
C LEU A 89 7.52 -9.46 -5.25
N ILE A 90 7.47 -8.15 -5.09
CA ILE A 90 7.18 -7.50 -3.81
C ILE A 90 5.75 -6.98 -3.82
N PHE A 91 5.01 -7.28 -2.77
CA PHE A 91 3.69 -6.69 -2.60
C PHE A 91 3.55 -6.04 -1.22
N THR A 92 2.73 -5.00 -1.21
CA THR A 92 2.42 -4.21 -0.02
C THR A 92 0.93 -3.84 0.00
N LEU A 93 0.52 -3.14 1.04
CA LEU A 93 -0.83 -2.60 1.22
C LEU A 93 -0.75 -1.12 1.58
N HIS A 94 -1.90 -0.43 1.48
CA HIS A 94 -2.02 0.97 1.90
C HIS A 94 -2.16 1.08 3.44
N ALA A 95 -1.05 0.76 4.15
CA ALA A 95 -0.91 0.97 5.58
C ALA A 95 0.18 2.03 5.83
N GLY A 96 -0.22 3.20 6.31
CA GLY A 96 0.63 4.39 6.33
C GLY A 96 0.82 5.01 4.94
N CYS A 97 1.86 5.81 4.77
CA CYS A 97 2.17 6.46 3.49
C CYS A 97 2.91 5.51 2.55
N VAL A 98 2.24 5.02 1.51
CA VAL A 98 2.81 4.08 0.53
C VAL A 98 4.04 4.65 -0.17
N ASP A 99 4.11 5.95 -0.45
CA ASP A 99 5.28 6.54 -1.11
C ASP A 99 6.53 6.57 -0.23
N VAL A 100 6.36 6.53 1.10
CA VAL A 100 7.48 6.29 2.03
C VAL A 100 8.04 4.88 1.84
N MET A 101 7.15 3.88 1.71
CA MET A 101 7.54 2.49 1.44
C MET A 101 8.21 2.35 0.08
N LEU A 102 7.62 2.93 -0.96
CA LEU A 102 8.14 2.84 -2.32
C LEU A 102 9.51 3.52 -2.45
N ASN A 103 9.72 4.67 -1.82
CA ASN A 103 11.03 5.32 -1.80
C ASN A 103 12.09 4.48 -1.08
N LEU A 104 11.74 3.86 0.07
CA LEU A 104 12.63 2.95 0.77
C LEU A 104 13.01 1.75 -0.11
N LEU A 105 12.03 1.07 -0.71
CA LEU A 105 12.28 -0.08 -1.57
C LEU A 105 13.13 0.29 -2.80
N SER A 106 12.91 1.49 -3.37
CA SER A 106 13.66 1.96 -4.54
C SER A 106 15.10 2.37 -4.21
N ASP A 107 15.36 2.84 -2.98
CA ASP A 107 16.71 3.16 -2.51
C ASP A 107 17.53 1.89 -2.24
N GLU A 108 16.89 0.85 -1.71
CA GLU A 108 17.55 -0.40 -1.30
C GLU A 108 17.62 -1.44 -2.44
N ILE A 109 16.68 -1.44 -3.38
CA ILE A 109 16.56 -2.47 -4.42
C ILE A 109 16.76 -1.84 -5.79
N LYS A 110 17.86 -2.18 -6.43
CA LYS A 110 18.19 -1.73 -7.79
C LYS A 110 17.23 -2.34 -8.82
N GLU A 111 17.06 -1.62 -9.94
CA GLU A 111 16.22 -2.07 -11.06
C GLU A 111 14.80 -2.48 -10.65
N LEU A 112 14.20 -1.70 -9.75
CA LEU A 112 12.84 -1.93 -9.26
C LEU A 112 11.82 -1.31 -10.19
N ASP A 113 10.92 -2.13 -10.70
CA ASP A 113 9.74 -1.68 -11.45
C ASP A 113 8.53 -1.60 -10.51
N ILE A 114 7.88 -0.44 -10.45
CA ILE A 114 6.74 -0.20 -9.58
C ILE A 114 5.46 -0.09 -10.40
N VAL A 115 4.49 -0.96 -10.14
CA VAL A 115 3.16 -0.87 -10.75
C VAL A 115 2.34 0.19 -10.02
N TYR A 116 1.76 1.12 -10.78
CA TYR A 116 0.98 2.22 -10.21
C TYR A 116 -0.24 2.57 -11.06
N THR A 117 -1.24 3.18 -10.45
CA THR A 117 -2.37 3.78 -11.18
C THR A 117 -2.06 5.25 -11.42
N PRO A 118 -2.00 5.71 -12.69
CA PRO A 118 -1.76 7.12 -13.02
C PRO A 118 -2.80 8.04 -12.37
N ALA A 119 -2.35 9.20 -11.88
CA ALA A 119 -3.24 10.22 -11.37
C ALA A 119 -4.03 10.87 -12.51
N LYS A 120 -5.29 11.26 -12.24
CA LYS A 120 -6.13 11.93 -13.24
C LYS A 120 -5.59 13.31 -13.65
N ASN A 121 -4.91 14.00 -12.74
CA ASN A 121 -4.27 15.28 -13.01
C ASN A 121 -2.84 15.03 -13.50
N ASN A 122 -2.52 15.47 -14.72
CA ASN A 122 -1.22 15.22 -15.35
C ASN A 122 -0.04 15.83 -14.59
N GLU A 123 -0.19 17.02 -13.99
CA GLU A 123 0.90 17.68 -13.25
C GLU A 123 1.17 16.95 -11.92
N LEU A 124 0.10 16.49 -11.27
CA LEU A 124 0.22 15.63 -10.09
C LEU A 124 0.90 14.31 -10.45
N ASP A 125 0.51 13.68 -11.56
CA ASP A 125 1.11 12.42 -12.03
C ASP A 125 2.61 12.56 -12.30
N LYS A 126 3.02 13.62 -13.01
CA LYS A 126 4.43 13.96 -13.22
C LYS A 126 5.20 14.12 -11.92
N THR A 127 4.61 14.79 -10.93
CA THR A 127 5.22 14.98 -9.60
C THR A 127 5.41 13.66 -8.88
N ILE A 128 4.40 12.79 -8.90
CA ILE A 128 4.45 11.45 -8.32
C ILE A 128 5.54 10.60 -9.00
N ILE A 129 5.54 10.56 -10.33
CA ILE A 129 6.55 9.82 -11.10
C ILE A 129 7.95 10.33 -10.76
N LYS A 130 8.17 11.65 -10.79
CA LYS A 130 9.47 12.25 -10.46
C LYS A 130 9.96 11.85 -9.06
N SER A 131 9.07 11.79 -8.08
CA SER A 131 9.42 11.35 -6.73
C SER A 131 9.79 9.88 -6.67
N ARG A 132 8.95 9.02 -7.26
CA ARG A 132 9.13 7.56 -7.21
C ARG A 132 10.29 7.06 -8.07
N THR A 133 10.71 7.80 -9.08
CA THR A 133 11.89 7.47 -9.92
C THR A 133 13.18 8.10 -9.41
N TYR A 134 13.15 8.80 -8.29
CA TYR A 134 14.33 9.49 -7.74
C TYR A 134 15.49 8.53 -7.42
N PHE A 135 15.19 7.33 -6.98
CA PHE A 135 16.15 6.26 -6.68
C PHE A 135 16.25 5.23 -7.83
N GLU A 136 16.08 5.70 -9.09
CA GLU A 136 16.22 4.89 -10.31
C GLU A 136 15.18 3.79 -10.52
N ALA A 137 14.09 3.78 -9.74
CA ALA A 137 12.98 2.88 -10.01
C ALA A 137 12.23 3.27 -11.30
N SER A 138 11.64 2.30 -11.98
CA SER A 138 10.80 2.50 -13.16
C SER A 138 9.32 2.39 -12.82
N MET A 139 8.49 3.25 -13.42
CA MET A 139 7.06 3.27 -13.16
C MET A 139 6.29 2.57 -14.29
N ILE A 140 5.51 1.54 -13.96
CA ILE A 140 4.67 0.78 -14.89
C ILE A 140 3.20 1.15 -14.64
N PRO A 141 2.52 1.83 -15.57
CA PRO A 141 1.12 2.19 -15.39
C PRO A 141 0.21 0.95 -15.44
N ALA A 142 -0.79 0.90 -14.55
CA ALA A 142 -1.76 -0.19 -14.46
C ALA A 142 -2.83 -0.10 -15.57
N ASN A 143 -2.40 -0.13 -16.83
CA ASN A 143 -3.22 -0.17 -18.05
C ASN A 143 -2.73 -1.28 -18.99
N GLU A 144 -3.38 -1.48 -20.12
CA GLU A 144 -3.06 -2.57 -21.07
C GLU A 144 -1.59 -2.56 -21.51
N LYS A 145 -1.06 -1.39 -21.89
CA LYS A 145 0.35 -1.27 -22.32
C LYS A 145 1.32 -1.55 -21.19
N GLY A 146 1.03 -1.03 -19.98
CA GLY A 146 1.83 -1.30 -18.79
C GLY A 146 1.79 -2.76 -18.38
N MET A 147 0.66 -3.44 -18.52
CA MET A 147 0.58 -4.88 -18.23
C MET A 147 1.45 -5.72 -19.19
N ILE A 148 1.50 -5.38 -20.48
CA ILE A 148 2.42 -6.02 -21.43
C ILE A 148 3.87 -5.82 -21.00
N GLN A 149 4.24 -4.57 -20.63
CA GLN A 149 5.58 -4.25 -20.14
C GLN A 149 5.90 -5.00 -18.84
N LEU A 150 4.95 -5.08 -17.90
CA LEU A 150 5.09 -5.83 -16.66
C LEU A 150 5.42 -7.31 -16.92
N TYR A 151 4.65 -7.98 -17.79
CA TYR A 151 4.91 -9.38 -18.14
C TYR A 151 6.28 -9.57 -18.81
N LYS A 152 6.67 -8.67 -19.72
CA LYS A 152 8.01 -8.69 -20.33
C LYS A 152 9.11 -8.55 -19.27
N ASN A 153 8.98 -7.61 -18.36
CA ASN A 153 9.95 -7.36 -17.29
C ASN A 153 10.00 -8.54 -16.30
N PHE A 154 8.84 -9.12 -15.98
CA PHE A 154 8.76 -10.34 -15.18
C PHE A 154 9.50 -11.50 -15.82
N LEU A 155 9.30 -11.77 -17.12
CA LEU A 155 10.02 -12.83 -17.84
C LEU A 155 11.53 -12.58 -17.91
N ASN A 156 11.94 -11.32 -17.94
CA ASN A 156 13.34 -10.88 -17.86
C ASN A 156 13.89 -10.84 -16.42
N LYS A 157 13.17 -11.40 -15.45
CA LYS A 157 13.55 -11.51 -14.05
C LYS A 157 13.87 -10.17 -13.36
N LYS A 158 13.22 -9.08 -13.77
CA LYS A 158 13.33 -7.80 -13.07
C LYS A 158 12.60 -7.82 -11.72
N ASN A 159 13.06 -6.99 -10.79
CA ASN A 159 12.38 -6.79 -9.52
C ASN A 159 11.09 -6.00 -9.73
N LEU A 160 9.99 -6.46 -9.15
CA LEU A 160 8.67 -5.86 -9.30
C LEU A 160 8.07 -5.55 -7.94
N ALA A 161 7.47 -4.36 -7.78
CA ALA A 161 6.73 -3.98 -6.58
C ALA A 161 5.34 -3.43 -6.90
N MET A 162 4.36 -3.75 -6.05
CA MET A 162 2.99 -3.23 -6.19
C MET A 162 2.22 -3.20 -4.87
N ALA A 163 1.37 -2.19 -4.70
CA ALA A 163 0.35 -2.20 -3.65
C ALA A 163 -0.90 -2.95 -4.18
N SER A 164 -1.25 -4.08 -3.56
CA SER A 164 -2.19 -5.03 -4.13
C SER A 164 -3.50 -5.18 -3.34
N ASP A 165 -3.74 -4.30 -2.38
CA ASP A 165 -4.92 -4.34 -1.52
C ASP A 165 -6.15 -3.63 -2.12
N LEU A 166 -6.00 -2.90 -3.22
CA LEU A 166 -7.10 -2.17 -3.86
C LEU A 166 -8.02 -3.11 -4.66
N VAL A 167 -9.25 -2.65 -4.91
CA VAL A 167 -10.21 -3.36 -5.77
C VAL A 167 -9.87 -3.05 -7.24
N PRO A 168 -9.57 -4.06 -8.06
CA PRO A 168 -9.21 -3.84 -9.45
C PRO A 168 -10.40 -3.35 -10.28
N HIS A 169 -10.08 -2.60 -11.35
CA HIS A 169 -11.05 -2.29 -12.39
C HIS A 169 -11.27 -3.54 -13.27
N ASN A 170 -12.54 -3.80 -13.63
CA ASN A 170 -12.94 -4.86 -14.56
C ASN A 170 -12.52 -6.30 -14.12
N PHE A 171 -12.09 -7.12 -15.10
CA PHE A 171 -11.87 -8.57 -14.96
C PHE A 171 -10.49 -8.96 -14.38
N ASN A 172 -9.71 -8.02 -13.89
CA ASN A 172 -8.34 -8.27 -13.40
C ASN A 172 -8.31 -8.67 -11.92
N GLY A 173 -9.23 -9.50 -11.49
CA GLY A 173 -9.32 -9.97 -10.12
C GLY A 173 -10.30 -11.13 -9.98
N LYS A 174 -10.36 -11.63 -8.76
CA LYS A 174 -11.32 -12.67 -8.35
C LYS A 174 -11.89 -12.38 -6.98
N TYR A 175 -13.00 -13.01 -6.64
CA TYR A 175 -13.52 -12.98 -5.28
C TYR A 175 -12.64 -13.83 -4.37
N SER A 176 -12.30 -13.28 -3.22
CA SER A 176 -11.53 -13.93 -2.17
C SER A 176 -11.99 -13.44 -0.79
N LYS A 177 -11.54 -14.09 0.26
CA LYS A 177 -11.88 -13.67 1.63
C LYS A 177 -10.94 -12.57 2.10
N PHE A 178 -11.53 -11.59 2.84
CA PHE A 178 -10.81 -10.56 3.56
C PHE A 178 -11.59 -10.29 4.87
N PHE A 179 -10.98 -10.57 6.01
CA PHE A 179 -11.65 -10.65 7.32
C PHE A 179 -12.93 -11.49 7.29
N GLY A 180 -12.85 -12.66 6.65
CA GLY A 180 -13.97 -13.58 6.49
C GLY A 180 -15.07 -13.12 5.52
N LYS A 181 -14.98 -11.92 4.94
CA LYS A 181 -15.95 -11.34 4.01
C LYS A 181 -15.51 -11.52 2.56
N ASN A 182 -16.45 -11.77 1.65
CA ASN A 182 -16.13 -11.79 0.22
C ASN A 182 -15.76 -10.38 -0.24
N CYS A 183 -14.64 -10.24 -0.93
CA CYS A 183 -14.26 -9.00 -1.61
C CYS A 183 -13.61 -9.31 -2.96
N PHE A 184 -13.70 -8.38 -3.89
CA PHE A 184 -13.04 -8.50 -5.18
C PHE A 184 -11.60 -8.02 -5.04
N SER A 185 -10.63 -8.92 -5.24
CA SER A 185 -9.21 -8.70 -5.00
C SER A 185 -8.40 -8.88 -6.28
N ILE A 186 -7.27 -8.18 -6.38
CA ILE A 186 -6.30 -8.33 -7.47
C ILE A 186 -5.76 -9.77 -7.46
N ASP A 187 -5.76 -10.43 -8.61
CA ASP A 187 -5.24 -11.80 -8.79
C ASP A 187 -3.91 -11.86 -9.58
N LEU A 188 -3.36 -10.69 -9.91
CA LEU A 188 -2.13 -10.57 -10.70
C LEU A 188 -0.95 -11.29 -10.06
N LEU A 189 -0.75 -11.12 -8.73
CA LEU A 189 0.33 -11.79 -8.00
C LEU A 189 0.21 -13.31 -8.04
N GLU A 190 -1.00 -13.84 -7.91
CA GLU A 190 -1.24 -15.28 -8.05
C GLU A 190 -0.92 -15.78 -9.46
N LYS A 191 -1.29 -15.01 -10.50
CA LYS A 191 -0.98 -15.34 -11.89
C LYS A 191 0.52 -15.32 -12.19
N LEU A 192 1.25 -14.36 -11.63
CA LEU A 192 2.70 -14.26 -11.76
C LEU A 192 3.40 -15.37 -10.96
N SER A 193 2.98 -15.64 -9.73
CA SER A 193 3.58 -16.66 -8.86
C SER A 193 3.51 -18.06 -9.44
N LYS A 194 2.46 -18.39 -10.20
CA LYS A 194 2.35 -19.67 -10.92
C LYS A 194 3.49 -19.90 -11.94
N LYS A 195 4.20 -18.86 -12.33
CA LYS A 195 5.41 -18.95 -13.16
C LYS A 195 6.66 -19.37 -12.38
N GLY A 196 6.64 -19.22 -11.05
CA GLY A 196 7.63 -19.74 -10.11
C GLY A 196 9.06 -19.18 -10.23
N THR A 197 9.24 -18.02 -10.82
CA THR A 197 10.59 -17.48 -11.13
C THR A 197 11.12 -16.52 -10.07
N HIS A 198 10.26 -15.82 -9.37
CA HIS A 198 10.62 -14.78 -8.39
C HIS A 198 10.42 -15.25 -6.95
N ASN A 199 11.27 -14.79 -6.06
CA ASN A 199 10.98 -14.84 -4.62
C ASN A 199 9.95 -13.77 -4.29
N ILE A 200 8.91 -14.16 -3.57
CA ILE A 200 7.79 -13.28 -3.23
C ILE A 200 8.00 -12.76 -1.82
N TYR A 201 7.92 -11.44 -1.68
CA TYR A 201 8.04 -10.78 -0.38
C TYR A 201 6.80 -9.94 -0.12
N PHE A 202 6.26 -10.09 1.09
CA PHE A 202 5.30 -9.15 1.65
C PHE A 202 6.04 -8.12 2.49
N VAL A 203 5.88 -6.85 2.13
CA VAL A 203 6.53 -5.75 2.84
C VAL A 203 5.47 -4.78 3.34
N TYR A 204 5.48 -4.46 4.63
CA TYR A 204 4.49 -3.57 5.21
C TYR A 204 5.05 -2.74 6.36
N PHE A 205 4.37 -1.65 6.66
CA PHE A 205 4.63 -0.85 7.83
C PHE A 205 3.71 -1.24 8.99
N SER A 206 4.30 -1.34 10.18
CA SER A 206 3.59 -1.30 11.44
C SER A 206 3.96 -0.05 12.23
N LYS A 207 3.29 0.20 13.35
CA LYS A 207 3.61 1.32 14.21
C LYS A 207 4.99 1.15 14.83
N GLY A 208 5.82 2.15 14.63
CA GLY A 208 7.10 2.27 15.28
C GLY A 208 7.09 3.30 16.41
N LEU A 209 8.25 3.55 16.98
CA LEU A 209 8.47 4.57 18.02
C LEU A 209 8.42 5.99 17.42
N GLN A 210 8.11 6.98 18.25
CA GLN A 210 8.15 8.40 17.87
C GLN A 210 7.39 8.75 16.58
N ARG A 211 6.24 8.10 16.33
CA ARG A 211 5.42 8.23 15.11
C ARG A 211 6.09 7.76 13.81
N LYS A 212 7.21 7.07 13.88
CA LYS A 212 7.84 6.48 12.72
C LYS A 212 7.15 5.17 12.33
N TYR A 213 7.40 4.74 11.10
CA TYR A 213 7.01 3.42 10.61
C TYR A 213 8.10 2.40 10.92
N LYS A 214 7.71 1.24 11.41
CA LYS A 214 8.57 0.07 11.51
C LYS A 214 8.40 -0.78 10.26
N LEU A 215 9.50 -1.07 9.58
CA LEU A 215 9.52 -1.93 8.40
C LEU A 215 9.42 -3.39 8.81
N ASN A 216 8.50 -4.12 8.17
CA ASN A 216 8.36 -5.56 8.31
C ASN A 216 8.47 -6.22 6.93
N VAL A 217 9.19 -7.34 6.85
CA VAL A 217 9.42 -8.11 5.64
C VAL A 217 9.15 -9.58 5.92
N ILE A 218 8.32 -10.20 5.09
CA ILE A 218 8.03 -11.64 5.15
C ILE A 218 8.40 -12.26 3.82
N ASN A 219 9.33 -13.22 3.83
CA ASN A 219 9.60 -14.06 2.68
C ASN A 219 8.52 -15.13 2.56
N ILE A 220 7.79 -15.15 1.45
CA ILE A 220 6.66 -16.08 1.18
C ILE A 220 7.12 -17.31 0.42
N GLY A 221 8.30 -17.25 -0.20
CA GLY A 221 8.76 -18.24 -1.16
C GLY A 221 8.31 -17.90 -2.59
N LYS A 222 7.92 -18.90 -3.38
CA LYS A 222 7.66 -18.72 -4.83
C LYS A 222 6.19 -18.84 -5.25
N GLN A 223 5.31 -19.17 -4.34
CA GLN A 223 3.88 -19.39 -4.64
C GLN A 223 3.00 -18.54 -3.73
N LEU A 224 2.01 -17.88 -4.32
CA LEU A 224 1.07 -17.05 -3.59
C LEU A 224 -0.32 -17.16 -4.21
N THR A 225 -1.33 -17.48 -3.42
CA THR A 225 -2.73 -17.37 -3.81
C THR A 225 -3.30 -16.02 -3.39
N THR A 226 -4.38 -15.59 -4.04
CA THR A 226 -5.07 -14.35 -3.68
C THR A 226 -5.64 -14.40 -2.25
N ASP A 227 -6.11 -15.57 -1.81
CA ASP A 227 -6.60 -15.76 -0.44
C ASP A 227 -5.45 -15.64 0.58
N ALA A 228 -4.30 -16.25 0.32
CA ALA A 228 -3.11 -16.10 1.15
C ALA A 228 -2.61 -14.65 1.19
N MET A 229 -2.62 -13.95 0.04
CA MET A 229 -2.28 -12.53 -0.01
C MET A 229 -3.17 -11.69 0.91
N ASN A 230 -4.48 -11.92 0.88
CA ASN A 230 -5.40 -11.23 1.80
C ASN A 230 -5.15 -11.58 3.27
N GLN A 231 -4.79 -12.84 3.60
CA GLN A 231 -4.41 -13.23 4.96
C GLN A 231 -3.17 -12.48 5.46
N TYR A 232 -2.16 -12.26 4.61
CA TYR A 232 -1.00 -11.42 4.96
C TYR A 232 -1.41 -9.96 5.20
N PHE A 233 -2.35 -9.42 4.41
CA PHE A 233 -2.91 -8.09 4.69
C PHE A 233 -3.64 -8.05 6.03
N GLU A 234 -4.47 -9.06 6.34
CA GLU A 234 -5.15 -9.17 7.62
C GLU A 234 -4.17 -9.23 8.80
N GLN A 235 -3.07 -9.97 8.67
CA GLN A 235 -2.01 -10.03 9.68
C GLN A 235 -1.42 -8.64 9.94
N ALA A 236 -1.02 -7.91 8.89
CA ALA A 236 -0.45 -6.57 9.01
C ALA A 236 -1.45 -5.56 9.61
N ILE A 237 -2.73 -5.65 9.21
CA ILE A 237 -3.79 -4.80 9.73
C ILE A 237 -4.07 -5.11 11.20
N ASN A 238 -4.10 -6.38 11.61
CA ASN A 238 -4.29 -6.74 13.02
C ASN A 238 -3.16 -6.24 13.93
N GLU A 239 -1.92 -6.18 13.42
CA GLU A 239 -0.78 -5.62 14.15
C GLU A 239 -0.93 -4.10 14.37
N SER A 240 -1.41 -3.37 13.38
CA SER A 240 -1.57 -1.91 13.45
C SER A 240 -2.85 -1.44 12.74
N PRO A 241 -4.04 -1.68 13.33
CA PRO A 241 -5.32 -1.48 12.66
C PRO A 241 -5.56 -0.05 12.17
N ASP A 242 -5.07 0.94 12.88
CA ASP A 242 -5.27 2.35 12.54
C ASP A 242 -4.32 2.86 11.43
N LEU A 243 -3.29 2.10 11.03
CA LEU A 243 -2.45 2.46 9.89
C LEU A 243 -3.09 2.16 8.53
N TYR A 244 -4.03 1.22 8.47
CA TYR A 244 -4.65 0.83 7.20
C TYR A 244 -5.57 1.92 6.64
N GLY A 245 -5.60 2.07 5.33
CA GLY A 245 -6.42 3.05 4.61
C GLY A 245 -7.91 2.70 4.58
N TRP A 246 -8.56 2.70 5.74
CA TRP A 246 -9.97 2.34 5.90
C TRP A 246 -10.95 3.25 5.15
N GLU A 247 -10.56 4.44 4.75
CA GLU A 247 -11.36 5.37 3.93
C GLU A 247 -11.57 4.89 2.49
N TYR A 248 -10.83 3.85 2.07
CA TYR A 248 -11.01 3.24 0.76
C TYR A 248 -12.17 2.25 0.75
N LYS A 249 -13.03 2.33 -0.28
CA LYS A 249 -14.20 1.46 -0.43
C LYS A 249 -13.80 0.04 -0.87
N LYS A 250 -13.19 -0.74 0.03
CA LYS A 250 -12.70 -2.11 -0.23
C LYS A 250 -13.83 -3.06 -0.64
N PHE A 251 -15.02 -2.92 -0.05
CA PHE A 251 -16.16 -3.79 -0.27
C PHE A 251 -17.18 -3.22 -1.27
N ARG A 252 -16.73 -2.42 -2.24
CA ARG A 252 -17.62 -1.84 -3.27
C ARG A 252 -18.06 -2.84 -4.35
N LYS A 253 -17.35 -3.96 -4.50
CA LYS A 253 -17.72 -5.09 -5.35
C LYS A 253 -17.94 -6.30 -4.44
N LEU A 254 -19.16 -6.55 -4.05
CA LEU A 254 -19.60 -7.77 -3.41
C LEU A 254 -20.09 -8.75 -4.48
N ASP A 255 -20.26 -10.02 -4.07
CA ASP A 255 -20.74 -11.09 -4.96
C ASP A 255 -22.05 -10.70 -5.66
N ARG A 256 -22.32 -11.30 -6.83
CA ARG A 256 -23.24 -10.85 -7.89
C ARG A 256 -24.57 -10.25 -7.47
N ASP A 257 -25.13 -10.65 -6.33
CA ASP A 257 -26.48 -10.25 -5.88
C ASP A 257 -26.49 -9.33 -4.65
N LYS A 258 -25.36 -8.82 -4.21
CA LYS A 258 -25.30 -8.00 -3.00
C LYS A 258 -24.92 -6.54 -3.32
N ARG A 259 -25.74 -5.61 -2.82
CA ARG A 259 -25.40 -4.19 -2.78
C ARG A 259 -24.10 -4.01 -1.99
N ASN A 260 -23.23 -3.09 -2.43
CA ASN A 260 -22.07 -2.71 -1.62
C ASN A 260 -22.51 -2.20 -0.24
N ILE A 261 -21.58 -2.19 0.71
CA ILE A 261 -21.89 -1.79 2.10
C ILE A 261 -21.96 -0.26 2.30
N TYR A 262 -21.65 0.53 1.28
CA TYR A 262 -21.48 1.98 1.37
C TYR A 262 -22.72 2.77 0.97
#